data_a277676e2ba5af7f2d7e2ef9da73df25
#
_entry.id   a277676e2ba5af7f2d7e2ef9da73df25
#
_cell.length_a   1.000
_cell.length_b   1.000
_cell.length_c   1.000
_cell.angle_alpha   90.00
_cell.angle_beta   90.00
_cell.angle_gamma   90.00
#
_symmetry.space_group_name_H-M   'P 1'
#
loop_
_entity.id
_entity.type
_entity.pdbx_description
1 polymer ?
#
loop_
_entity_poly.entity_id
_entity_poly.type
_entity_poly.pdbx_seq_one_letter_code
_entity_poly.pdbx_strand_id
1 'polypeptide(L)'
;MDEIELVKAVQQGNMKAFEDLFESYKNRAIKTVYLMTGHKQMAEDIVQEAFTTCYLSIGKLKKPECFKTWFFKLLTRTAWRSIKKERSLVPTETISELIEEAHLIEGAKSLESRYEYEALYEQILRLDYPLQTTLILYYYNELTVKEIAKVMGCLEGTVKSRLYTARKRLKLHLLEQEETKSRKVVRV
;
A
#
# COMPACT_ATOMS: atom_id res chain seq x y z
N MET A 1 -26.48 -2.79 -2.48
CA MET A 1 -25.98 -4.15 -2.82
C MET A 1 -24.77 -4.40 -1.96
N ASP A 2 -24.62 -5.61 -1.44
CA ASP A 2 -23.36 -5.99 -0.77
C ASP A 2 -22.25 -6.25 -1.80
N GLU A 3 -20.99 -6.41 -1.33
CA GLU A 3 -19.83 -6.61 -2.22
C GLU A 3 -19.98 -7.86 -3.11
N ILE A 4 -20.53 -8.95 -2.56
CA ILE A 4 -20.70 -10.21 -3.29
C ILE A 4 -21.72 -10.05 -4.42
N GLU A 5 -22.82 -9.34 -4.16
CA GLU A 5 -23.85 -9.04 -5.14
C GLU A 5 -23.31 -8.12 -6.25
N LEU A 6 -22.54 -7.07 -5.89
CA LEU A 6 -21.87 -6.21 -6.86
C LEU A 6 -20.93 -7.03 -7.77
N VAL A 7 -20.08 -7.87 -7.21
CA VAL A 7 -19.18 -8.72 -8.00
C VAL A 7 -19.93 -9.64 -8.96
N LYS A 8 -21.00 -10.29 -8.50
CA LYS A 8 -21.83 -11.14 -9.36
C LYS A 8 -22.50 -10.35 -10.49
N ALA A 9 -23.01 -9.15 -10.19
CA ALA A 9 -23.64 -8.28 -11.20
C ALA A 9 -22.60 -7.83 -12.26
N VAL A 10 -21.38 -7.48 -11.85
CA VAL A 10 -20.27 -7.16 -12.78
C VAL A 10 -19.93 -8.35 -13.66
N GLN A 11 -19.89 -9.56 -13.10
CA GLN A 11 -19.64 -10.79 -13.87
C GLN A 11 -20.73 -11.06 -14.93
N GLN A 12 -21.94 -10.53 -14.73
CA GLN A 12 -23.04 -10.56 -15.68
C GLN A 12 -23.05 -9.38 -16.67
N GLY A 13 -22.02 -8.53 -16.64
CA GLY A 13 -21.85 -7.40 -17.55
C GLY A 13 -22.52 -6.10 -17.08
N ASN A 14 -22.97 -6.01 -15.83
CA ASN A 14 -23.55 -4.78 -15.29
C ASN A 14 -22.46 -3.73 -15.03
N MET A 15 -22.39 -2.72 -15.91
CA MET A 15 -21.40 -1.63 -15.81
C MET A 15 -21.64 -0.76 -14.58
N LYS A 16 -22.90 -0.49 -14.20
CA LYS A 16 -23.22 0.31 -13.02
C LYS A 16 -22.71 -0.36 -11.73
N ALA A 17 -22.82 -1.68 -11.62
CA ALA A 17 -22.27 -2.42 -10.50
C ALA A 17 -20.73 -2.33 -10.46
N PHE A 18 -20.06 -2.23 -11.62
CA PHE A 18 -18.61 -2.00 -11.66
C PHE A 18 -18.23 -0.60 -11.19
N GLU A 19 -18.98 0.44 -11.58
CA GLU A 19 -18.79 1.80 -11.09
C GLU A 19 -18.92 1.87 -9.57
N ASP A 20 -19.95 1.23 -8.99
CA ASP A 20 -20.16 1.20 -7.54
C ASP A 20 -19.03 0.44 -6.83
N LEU A 21 -18.56 -0.67 -7.40
CA LEU A 21 -17.41 -1.43 -6.90
C LEU A 21 -16.11 -0.62 -6.98
N PHE A 22 -15.90 0.09 -8.10
CA PHE A 22 -14.76 1.00 -8.29
C PHE A 22 -14.75 2.09 -7.22
N GLU A 23 -15.86 2.81 -7.03
CA GLU A 23 -15.93 3.90 -6.04
C GLU A 23 -15.69 3.39 -4.60
N SER A 24 -16.15 2.18 -4.27
CA SER A 24 -15.94 1.58 -2.95
C SER A 24 -14.48 1.25 -2.66
N TYR A 25 -13.66 0.97 -3.69
CA TYR A 25 -12.26 0.55 -3.54
C TYR A 25 -11.24 1.61 -3.93
N LYS A 26 -11.59 2.60 -4.77
CA LYS A 26 -10.70 3.59 -5.39
C LYS A 26 -9.79 4.29 -4.38
N ASN A 27 -10.37 4.93 -3.37
CA ASN A 27 -9.61 5.71 -2.39
C ASN A 27 -8.65 4.83 -1.58
N ARG A 28 -9.12 3.63 -1.18
CA ARG A 28 -8.29 2.65 -0.45
C ARG A 28 -7.16 2.14 -1.34
N ALA A 29 -7.42 1.86 -2.62
CA ALA A 29 -6.42 1.42 -3.58
C ALA A 29 -5.35 2.48 -3.82
N ILE A 30 -5.75 3.75 -4.11
CA ILE A 30 -4.83 4.87 -4.31
C ILE A 30 -3.92 5.03 -3.09
N LYS A 31 -4.50 5.09 -1.89
CA LYS A 31 -3.72 5.26 -0.66
C LYS A 31 -2.80 4.05 -0.37
N THR A 32 -3.25 2.83 -0.69
CA THR A 32 -2.40 1.63 -0.57
C THR A 32 -1.17 1.73 -1.46
N VAL A 33 -1.36 2.07 -2.73
CA VAL A 33 -0.24 2.18 -3.70
C VAL A 33 0.63 3.39 -3.39
N TYR A 34 0.03 4.52 -2.99
CA TYR A 34 0.77 5.69 -2.54
C TYR A 34 1.70 5.37 -1.36
N LEU A 35 1.23 4.62 -0.35
CA LEU A 35 2.07 4.15 0.76
C LEU A 35 3.22 3.24 0.31
N MET A 36 3.12 2.60 -0.87
CA MET A 36 4.17 1.76 -1.44
C MET A 36 5.17 2.54 -2.31
N THR A 37 4.73 3.60 -2.96
CA THR A 37 5.51 4.30 -3.99
C THR A 37 6.07 5.63 -3.53
N GLY A 38 5.36 6.35 -2.66
CA GLY A 38 5.64 7.73 -2.32
C GLY A 38 5.11 8.74 -3.35
N HIS A 39 4.66 8.30 -4.51
CA HIS A 39 4.27 9.13 -5.63
C HIS A 39 2.78 9.09 -5.93
N LYS A 40 2.12 10.25 -5.86
CA LYS A 40 0.68 10.37 -6.11
C LYS A 40 0.30 9.98 -7.54
N GLN A 41 0.95 10.59 -8.53
CA GLN A 41 0.65 10.33 -9.94
C GLN A 41 0.88 8.86 -10.29
N MET A 42 2.01 8.30 -9.88
CA MET A 42 2.30 6.87 -10.08
C MET A 42 1.25 5.98 -9.42
N ALA A 43 0.77 6.35 -8.23
CA ALA A 43 -0.26 5.58 -7.54
C ALA A 43 -1.59 5.60 -8.31
N GLU A 44 -1.98 6.74 -8.85
CA GLU A 44 -3.18 6.89 -9.67
C GLU A 44 -3.10 6.05 -10.95
N ASP A 45 -1.98 6.10 -11.67
CA ASP A 45 -1.73 5.32 -12.89
C ASP A 45 -1.77 3.81 -12.63
N ILE A 46 -1.11 3.35 -11.55
CA ILE A 46 -1.12 1.95 -11.13
C ILE A 46 -2.54 1.48 -10.78
N VAL A 47 -3.29 2.30 -10.07
CA VAL A 47 -4.67 1.97 -9.69
C VAL A 47 -5.57 1.91 -10.91
N GLN A 48 -5.43 2.83 -11.85
CA GLN A 48 -6.17 2.79 -13.12
C GLN A 48 -5.86 1.50 -13.90
N GLU A 49 -4.58 1.12 -14.03
CA GLU A 49 -4.17 -0.13 -14.66
C GLU A 49 -4.74 -1.36 -13.93
N ALA A 50 -4.72 -1.33 -12.59
CA ALA A 50 -5.26 -2.42 -11.77
C ALA A 50 -6.77 -2.57 -11.96
N PHE A 51 -7.55 -1.48 -11.99
CA PHE A 51 -8.99 -1.55 -12.23
C PHE A 51 -9.33 -1.96 -13.66
N THR A 52 -8.56 -1.51 -14.66
CA THR A 52 -8.71 -2.00 -16.04
C THR A 52 -8.52 -3.50 -16.11
N THR A 53 -7.46 -4.02 -15.48
CA THR A 53 -7.22 -5.46 -15.41
C THR A 53 -8.28 -6.20 -14.60
N CYS A 54 -8.78 -5.57 -13.52
CA CYS A 54 -9.89 -6.08 -12.71
C CYS A 54 -11.13 -6.29 -13.59
N TYR A 55 -11.57 -5.25 -14.31
CA TYR A 55 -12.71 -5.32 -15.20
C TYR A 55 -12.61 -6.44 -16.25
N LEU A 56 -11.46 -6.53 -16.91
CA LEU A 56 -11.19 -7.54 -17.94
C LEU A 56 -11.08 -8.98 -17.41
N SER A 57 -10.84 -9.15 -16.10
CA SER A 57 -10.56 -10.47 -15.52
C SER A 57 -11.52 -10.92 -14.42
N ILE A 58 -12.44 -10.06 -13.95
CA ILE A 58 -13.38 -10.36 -12.87
C ILE A 58 -14.30 -11.55 -13.18
N GLY A 59 -14.61 -11.78 -14.45
CA GLY A 59 -15.36 -12.94 -14.91
C GLY A 59 -14.66 -14.29 -14.62
N LYS A 60 -13.33 -14.29 -14.39
CA LYS A 60 -12.55 -15.48 -14.03
C LYS A 60 -12.55 -15.76 -12.53
N LEU A 61 -13.07 -14.84 -11.72
CA LEU A 61 -13.14 -15.01 -10.26
C LEU A 61 -14.24 -15.99 -9.89
N LYS A 62 -13.84 -17.23 -9.54
CA LYS A 62 -14.79 -18.32 -9.23
C LYS A 62 -15.58 -18.10 -7.94
N LYS A 63 -15.03 -17.34 -7.00
CA LYS A 63 -15.57 -17.11 -5.64
C LYS A 63 -15.69 -15.62 -5.39
N PRO A 64 -16.88 -15.03 -5.60
CA PRO A 64 -17.12 -13.58 -5.39
C PRO A 64 -16.71 -13.10 -3.99
N GLU A 65 -16.89 -13.92 -2.95
CA GLU A 65 -16.49 -13.65 -1.57
C GLU A 65 -14.96 -13.50 -1.38
N CYS A 66 -14.17 -13.87 -2.38
CA CYS A 66 -12.72 -13.70 -2.38
C CYS A 66 -12.28 -12.41 -3.10
N PHE A 67 -13.22 -11.55 -3.53
CA PHE A 67 -12.92 -10.37 -4.34
C PHE A 67 -11.86 -9.47 -3.69
N LYS A 68 -12.04 -9.09 -2.43
CA LYS A 68 -11.09 -8.25 -1.69
C LYS A 68 -9.65 -8.78 -1.81
N THR A 69 -9.42 -10.04 -1.48
CA THR A 69 -8.10 -10.66 -1.52
C THR A 69 -7.55 -10.77 -2.95
N TRP A 70 -8.42 -11.07 -3.91
CA TRP A 70 -8.07 -11.18 -5.32
C TRP A 70 -7.72 -9.81 -5.91
N PHE A 71 -8.48 -8.76 -5.61
CA PHE A 71 -8.21 -7.40 -6.05
C PHE A 71 -6.88 -6.88 -5.48
N PHE A 72 -6.63 -7.04 -4.17
CA PHE A 72 -5.36 -6.62 -3.58
C PHE A 72 -4.16 -7.40 -4.12
N LYS A 73 -4.34 -8.67 -4.50
CA LYS A 73 -3.30 -9.44 -5.20
C LYS A 73 -2.98 -8.85 -6.58
N LEU A 74 -3.99 -8.43 -7.31
CA LEU A 74 -3.85 -7.77 -8.60
C LEU A 74 -3.16 -6.42 -8.42
N LEU A 75 -3.65 -5.58 -7.51
CA LEU A 75 -3.12 -4.27 -7.20
C LEU A 75 -1.64 -4.30 -6.81
N THR A 76 -1.28 -5.16 -5.85
CA THR A 76 0.11 -5.27 -5.38
C THR A 76 1.06 -5.80 -6.47
N ARG A 77 0.59 -6.69 -7.34
CA ARG A 77 1.39 -7.17 -8.49
C ARG A 77 1.63 -6.07 -9.52
N THR A 78 0.61 -5.27 -9.83
CA THR A 78 0.73 -4.12 -10.73
C THR A 78 1.69 -3.10 -10.14
N ALA A 79 1.52 -2.74 -8.86
CA ALA A 79 2.42 -1.83 -8.16
C ALA A 79 3.87 -2.32 -8.19
N TRP A 80 4.12 -3.57 -7.86
CA TRP A 80 5.48 -4.11 -7.86
C TRP A 80 6.14 -4.09 -9.24
N ARG A 81 5.38 -4.42 -10.28
CA ARG A 81 5.89 -4.39 -11.67
C ARG A 81 6.30 -2.97 -12.07
N SER A 82 5.47 -1.97 -11.76
CA SER A 82 5.74 -0.56 -12.07
C SER A 82 6.95 -0.02 -11.29
N ILE A 83 7.01 -0.26 -9.96
CA ILE A 83 8.14 0.13 -9.12
C ILE A 83 9.45 -0.50 -9.61
N LYS A 84 9.43 -1.79 -9.98
CA LYS A 84 10.62 -2.47 -10.50
C LYS A 84 11.08 -1.87 -11.82
N LYS A 85 10.16 -1.52 -12.71
CA LYS A 85 10.46 -0.89 -13.99
C LYS A 85 11.11 0.48 -13.78
N GLU A 86 10.57 1.30 -12.88
CA GLU A 86 11.07 2.65 -12.60
C GLU A 86 12.46 2.61 -11.95
N ARG A 87 12.66 1.76 -10.94
CA ARG A 87 13.99 1.56 -10.32
C ARG A 87 15.06 1.09 -11.29
N SER A 88 14.68 0.50 -12.43
CA SER A 88 15.64 0.12 -13.48
C SER A 88 15.99 1.27 -14.42
N LEU A 89 15.23 2.39 -14.37
CA LEU A 89 15.38 3.53 -15.26
C LEU A 89 15.99 4.77 -14.57
N VAL A 90 16.00 4.83 -13.23
CA VAL A 90 16.45 6.00 -12.46
C VAL A 90 17.59 5.61 -11.50
N PRO A 91 18.73 6.33 -11.50
CA PRO A 91 19.75 6.20 -10.46
C PRO A 91 19.19 6.59 -9.08
N THR A 92 19.69 5.97 -8.03
CA THR A 92 19.19 5.90 -6.64
C THR A 92 19.15 7.26 -5.88
N GLU A 93 19.43 8.40 -6.50
CA GLU A 93 19.62 9.69 -5.82
C GLU A 93 18.34 10.51 -5.55
N THR A 94 17.19 10.10 -6.06
CA THR A 94 15.95 10.92 -6.05
C THR A 94 14.99 10.61 -4.89
N ILE A 95 15.44 9.99 -3.80
CA ILE A 95 14.55 9.65 -2.66
C ILE A 95 14.11 10.90 -1.89
N SER A 96 14.90 11.99 -1.89
CA SER A 96 14.57 13.21 -1.15
C SER A 96 13.45 14.04 -1.79
N GLU A 97 13.34 14.05 -3.12
CA GLU A 97 12.27 14.78 -3.83
C GLU A 97 10.89 14.09 -3.70
N LEU A 98 10.90 12.77 -3.45
CA LEU A 98 9.68 11.96 -3.26
C LEU A 98 8.94 12.27 -1.95
N ILE A 99 9.62 12.91 -1.01
CA ILE A 99 9.10 13.19 0.34
C ILE A 99 8.26 14.47 0.35
N GLU A 100 8.54 15.44 -0.51
CA GLU A 100 7.81 16.72 -0.57
C GLU A 100 6.35 16.57 -1.06
N GLU A 101 6.06 15.58 -1.92
CA GLU A 101 4.68 15.29 -2.36
C GLU A 101 3.86 14.49 -1.33
N ALA A 102 4.50 13.91 -0.31
CA ALA A 102 3.83 13.13 0.75
C ALA A 102 2.93 13.96 1.66
N HIS A 103 2.89 15.28 1.51
CA HIS A 103 2.16 16.24 2.36
C HIS A 103 0.63 16.13 2.34
N LEU A 104 0.04 15.16 1.62
CA LEU A 104 -1.41 15.01 1.47
C LEU A 104 -2.04 13.94 2.36
N ILE A 105 -1.41 13.56 3.48
CA ILE A 105 -2.08 12.69 4.46
C ILE A 105 -3.00 13.56 5.32
N GLU A 106 -4.24 13.72 4.86
CA GLU A 106 -5.33 14.26 5.68
C GLU A 106 -5.52 13.38 6.91
N GLY A 107 -5.29 13.93 8.10
CA GLY A 107 -5.57 13.24 9.37
C GLY A 107 -4.76 13.70 10.57
N ALA A 108 -3.68 14.45 10.38
CA ALA A 108 -2.90 14.97 11.49
C ALA A 108 -3.56 16.24 12.08
N LYS A 109 -4.09 16.13 13.30
CA LYS A 109 -4.78 17.23 13.99
C LYS A 109 -3.83 18.28 14.61
N SER A 110 -2.51 18.03 14.63
CA SER A 110 -1.48 18.95 15.11
C SER A 110 -0.22 18.89 14.27
N LEU A 111 0.60 19.95 14.30
CA LEU A 111 1.90 19.98 13.62
C LEU A 111 2.84 18.86 14.12
N GLU A 112 2.84 18.57 15.43
CA GLU A 112 3.66 17.51 16.02
C GLU A 112 3.28 16.12 15.48
N SER A 113 1.98 15.79 15.48
CA SER A 113 1.52 14.51 14.92
C SER A 113 1.83 14.37 13.42
N ARG A 114 1.88 15.49 12.70
CA ARG A 114 2.24 15.50 11.29
C ARG A 114 3.71 15.13 11.06
N TYR A 115 4.63 15.72 11.84
CA TYR A 115 6.06 15.37 11.78
C TYR A 115 6.33 13.91 12.16
N GLU A 116 5.61 13.37 13.15
CA GLU A 116 5.73 11.97 13.54
C GLU A 116 5.25 11.02 12.43
N TYR A 117 4.14 11.35 11.76
CA TYR A 117 3.64 10.58 10.61
C TYR A 117 4.60 10.63 9.42
N GLU A 118 5.16 11.79 9.10
CA GLU A 118 6.14 11.96 8.04
C GLU A 118 7.39 11.12 8.32
N ALA A 119 7.93 11.20 9.52
CA ALA A 119 9.10 10.41 9.92
C ALA A 119 8.83 8.91 9.88
N LEU A 120 7.67 8.44 10.33
CA LEU A 120 7.28 7.04 10.25
C LEU A 120 7.14 6.59 8.79
N TYR A 121 6.52 7.43 7.95
CA TYR A 121 6.29 7.13 6.55
C TYR A 121 7.59 7.00 5.77
N GLU A 122 8.56 7.90 5.99
CA GLU A 122 9.91 7.78 5.43
C GLU A 122 10.56 6.43 5.78
N GLN A 123 10.41 5.98 7.01
CA GLN A 123 10.98 4.69 7.41
C GLN A 123 10.25 3.51 6.76
N ILE A 124 8.95 3.62 6.51
CA ILE A 124 8.18 2.61 5.75
C ILE A 124 8.70 2.53 4.31
N LEU A 125 8.97 3.66 3.65
CA LEU A 125 9.51 3.70 2.28
C LEU A 125 10.92 3.09 2.17
N ARG A 126 11.72 3.11 3.25
CA ARG A 126 13.05 2.48 3.30
C ARG A 126 13.03 0.97 3.50
N LEU A 127 11.88 0.40 3.86
CA LEU A 127 11.75 -1.04 3.98
C LEU A 127 11.84 -1.72 2.61
N ASP A 128 12.40 -2.94 2.59
CA ASP A 128 12.32 -3.80 1.42
C ASP A 128 10.86 -4.02 1.02
N TYR A 129 10.55 -3.99 -0.26
CA TYR A 129 9.19 -4.08 -0.78
C TYR A 129 8.32 -5.20 -0.15
N PRO A 130 8.82 -6.44 0.08
CA PRO A 130 8.01 -7.47 0.74
C PRO A 130 7.64 -7.14 2.19
N LEU A 131 8.51 -6.44 2.93
CA LEU A 131 8.25 -6.01 4.30
C LEU A 131 7.24 -4.87 4.32
N GLN A 132 7.49 -3.85 3.50
CA GLN A 132 6.64 -2.68 3.31
C GLN A 132 5.21 -3.09 2.92
N THR A 133 5.06 -3.87 1.85
CA THR A 133 3.76 -4.34 1.37
C THR A 133 3.02 -5.15 2.43
N THR A 134 3.71 -6.08 3.12
CA THR A 134 3.10 -6.88 4.19
C THR A 134 2.57 -5.99 5.32
N LEU A 135 3.31 -4.95 5.69
CA LEU A 135 2.93 -4.00 6.73
C LEU A 135 1.72 -3.15 6.33
N ILE A 136 1.71 -2.61 5.11
CA ILE A 136 0.60 -1.83 4.56
C ILE A 136 -0.68 -2.67 4.47
N LEU A 137 -0.59 -3.90 3.96
CA LEU A 137 -1.73 -4.80 3.86
C LEU A 137 -2.30 -5.15 5.24
N TYR A 138 -1.46 -5.29 6.25
CA TYR A 138 -1.89 -5.64 7.59
C TYR A 138 -2.51 -4.45 8.33
N TYR A 139 -1.80 -3.32 8.41
CA TYR A 139 -2.22 -2.18 9.23
C TYR A 139 -3.20 -1.23 8.53
N TYR A 140 -3.00 -0.97 7.25
CA TYR A 140 -3.85 -0.03 6.51
C TYR A 140 -5.06 -0.73 5.86
N ASN A 141 -4.84 -1.92 5.28
CA ASN A 141 -5.92 -2.64 4.60
C ASN A 141 -6.65 -3.65 5.49
N GLU A 142 -6.17 -3.83 6.74
CA GLU A 142 -6.79 -4.71 7.74
C GLU A 142 -6.96 -6.15 7.24
N LEU A 143 -6.00 -6.61 6.42
CA LEU A 143 -6.01 -7.99 5.96
C LEU A 143 -5.44 -8.92 7.04
N THR A 144 -6.09 -10.06 7.20
CA THR A 144 -5.57 -11.13 8.07
C THR A 144 -4.28 -11.72 7.53
N VAL A 145 -3.46 -12.33 8.37
CA VAL A 145 -2.23 -13.02 7.95
C VAL A 145 -2.49 -14.04 6.83
N LYS A 146 -3.63 -14.76 6.91
CA LYS A 146 -4.05 -15.72 5.90
C LYS A 146 -4.37 -15.07 4.54
N GLU A 147 -5.02 -13.93 4.56
CA GLU A 147 -5.32 -13.17 3.34
C GLU A 147 -4.05 -12.58 2.74
N ILE A 148 -3.17 -11.99 3.55
CA ILE A 148 -1.87 -11.47 3.10
C ILE A 148 -1.03 -12.57 2.47
N ALA A 149 -1.02 -13.77 3.06
CA ALA A 149 -0.34 -14.93 2.49
C ALA A 149 -0.83 -15.25 1.07
N LYS A 150 -2.16 -15.19 0.85
CA LYS A 150 -2.76 -15.37 -0.48
C LYS A 150 -2.41 -14.23 -1.45
N VAL A 151 -2.45 -12.97 -0.98
CA VAL A 151 -2.09 -11.78 -1.78
C VAL A 151 -0.63 -11.86 -2.22
N MET A 152 0.28 -12.14 -1.27
CA MET A 152 1.72 -12.14 -1.50
C MET A 152 2.23 -13.46 -2.11
N GLY A 153 1.40 -14.50 -2.20
CA GLY A 153 1.79 -15.82 -2.70
C GLY A 153 2.86 -16.51 -1.85
N CYS A 154 2.76 -16.41 -0.52
CA CYS A 154 3.71 -16.99 0.42
C CYS A 154 3.00 -17.71 1.57
N LEU A 155 3.76 -18.37 2.45
CA LEU A 155 3.22 -19.05 3.64
C LEU A 155 2.84 -18.03 4.74
N GLU A 156 1.87 -18.37 5.58
CA GLU A 156 1.48 -17.54 6.74
C GLU A 156 2.65 -17.29 7.70
N GLY A 157 3.52 -18.28 7.88
CA GLY A 157 4.75 -18.14 8.67
C GLY A 157 5.69 -17.05 8.09
N THR A 158 5.77 -16.95 6.76
CA THR A 158 6.54 -15.88 6.07
C THR A 158 5.93 -14.51 6.34
N VAL A 159 4.59 -14.39 6.31
CA VAL A 159 3.90 -13.12 6.64
C VAL A 159 4.20 -12.71 8.08
N LYS A 160 4.09 -13.63 9.05
CA LYS A 160 4.40 -13.37 10.47
C LYS A 160 5.85 -12.92 10.66
N SER A 161 6.80 -13.60 10.01
CA SER A 161 8.22 -13.22 10.04
C SER A 161 8.48 -11.85 9.46
N ARG A 162 7.84 -11.52 8.31
CA ARG A 162 7.94 -10.19 7.68
C ARG A 162 7.38 -9.09 8.57
N LEU A 163 6.22 -9.29 9.18
CA LEU A 163 5.63 -8.35 10.15
C LEU A 163 6.56 -8.11 11.34
N TYR A 164 7.12 -9.18 11.91
CA TYR A 164 8.08 -9.08 13.00
C TYR A 164 9.33 -8.26 12.60
N THR A 165 9.93 -8.61 11.46
CA THR A 165 11.13 -7.94 10.94
C THR A 165 10.86 -6.47 10.62
N ALA A 166 9.73 -6.16 9.97
CA ALA A 166 9.36 -4.79 9.65
C ALA A 166 9.17 -3.93 10.91
N ARG A 167 8.45 -4.44 11.92
CA ARG A 167 8.27 -3.76 13.22
C ARG A 167 9.61 -3.51 13.92
N LYS A 168 10.50 -4.50 13.92
CA LYS A 168 11.82 -4.38 14.54
C LYS A 168 12.64 -3.29 13.85
N ARG A 169 12.68 -3.26 12.51
CA ARG A 169 13.40 -2.23 11.75
C ARG A 169 12.83 -0.84 12.01
N LEU A 170 11.50 -0.67 11.96
CA LEU A 170 10.86 0.62 12.25
C LEU A 170 11.18 1.10 13.66
N LYS A 171 11.11 0.23 14.67
CA LYS A 171 11.42 0.61 16.05
C LYS A 171 12.88 1.09 16.21
N LEU A 172 13.84 0.42 15.61
CA LEU A 172 15.24 0.81 15.65
C LEU A 172 15.46 2.20 15.04
N HIS A 173 14.91 2.44 13.86
CA HIS A 173 15.05 3.74 13.18
C HIS A 173 14.37 4.89 13.93
N LEU A 174 13.22 4.66 14.55
CA LEU A 174 12.56 5.69 15.37
C LEU A 174 13.41 6.06 16.60
N LEU A 175 14.00 5.07 17.27
CA LEU A 175 14.89 5.31 18.42
C LEU A 175 16.15 6.08 18.02
N GLU A 176 16.79 5.76 16.90
CA GLU A 176 17.96 6.48 16.37
C GLU A 176 17.62 7.95 16.04
N GLN A 177 16.41 8.22 15.54
CA GLN A 177 15.97 9.60 15.27
C GLN A 177 15.74 10.39 16.57
N GLU A 178 15.14 9.79 17.60
CA GLU A 178 14.95 10.43 18.90
C GLU A 178 16.29 10.78 19.56
N GLU A 179 17.26 9.87 19.53
CA GLU A 179 18.62 10.14 20.04
C GLU A 179 19.32 11.27 19.27
N THR A 180 19.14 11.31 17.95
CA THR A 180 19.73 12.35 17.09
C THR A 180 19.09 13.72 17.34
N LYS A 181 17.77 13.77 17.55
CA LYS A 181 17.04 15.00 17.93
C LYS A 181 17.53 15.49 19.32
N SER A 182 17.62 14.60 20.30
CA SER A 182 18.08 14.94 21.66
C SER A 182 19.51 15.48 21.67
N ARG A 183 20.43 14.92 20.87
CA ARG A 183 21.81 15.43 20.76
C ARG A 183 21.93 16.80 20.09
N LYS A 184 21.02 17.16 19.18
CA LYS A 184 20.99 18.49 18.55
C LYS A 184 20.48 19.56 19.50
N VAL A 185 19.52 19.24 20.38
CA VAL A 185 18.98 20.18 21.39
C VAL A 185 20.00 20.52 22.49
N VAL A 186 20.88 19.59 22.83
CA VAL A 186 21.92 19.80 23.88
C VAL A 186 23.13 20.61 23.37
N ARG A 187 23.25 20.85 22.06
CA ARG A 187 24.36 21.60 21.45
C ARG A 187 24.03 23.07 21.12
N VAL A 188 22.88 23.58 21.54
CA VAL A 188 22.47 24.99 21.52
C VAL A 188 22.49 25.53 22.94
#